data_707c1cf94d82c1a34ebf3c53e3c199cf
#
_entry.id   707c1cf94d82c1a34ebf3c53e3c199cf
#
_cell.length_a   1.000
_cell.length_b   1.000
_cell.length_c   1.000
_cell.angle_alpha   90.00
_cell.angle_beta   90.00
_cell.angle_gamma   90.00
#
_symmetry.space_group_name_H-M   'P 1'
#
loop_
_entity.id
_entity.type
_entity.pdbx_description
1 polymer ?
#
loop_
_entity_poly.entity_id
_entity_poly.type
_entity_poly.pdbx_seq_one_letter_code
_entity_poly.pdbx_strand_id
1 'polypeptide(L)'
;MKKDSFMKDALVLALITLISGCCLGGAYGLTKQKIYEINMASTIESYKQVMPAEEYDDATYADALTTAQSDGKIAADNGGASLISVVAAKDASGAESGYIIKGSAAGYGGSVIVVVGVDADLKVTGISFPETLPETAGLGQKATEPAFYEQFAGKGTKLSVKKGGGAGEDEIDAISGATITSTAVTNTVNAATEFVQDYILK
;
A
#
# COMPACT_ATOMS: atom_id res chain seq x y z
N MET A 1 49.49 7.86 -26.50
CA MET A 1 48.41 8.04 -25.53
C MET A 1 48.89 7.54 -24.18
N LYS A 2 48.93 8.38 -23.16
CA LYS A 2 49.62 8.12 -21.91
C LYS A 2 48.85 7.12 -21.05
N LYS A 3 49.32 5.88 -20.96
CA LYS A 3 48.80 4.80 -20.12
C LYS A 3 48.70 5.20 -18.64
N ASP A 4 49.59 6.09 -18.19
CA ASP A 4 49.63 6.61 -16.82
C ASP A 4 48.48 7.58 -16.50
N SER A 5 47.92 8.30 -17.48
CA SER A 5 46.78 9.17 -17.30
C SER A 5 45.51 8.37 -17.09
N PHE A 6 45.27 7.32 -17.87
CA PHE A 6 44.11 6.45 -17.74
C PHE A 6 44.06 5.74 -16.37
N MET A 7 45.18 5.25 -15.88
CA MET A 7 45.24 4.61 -14.55
C MET A 7 44.95 5.60 -13.41
N LYS A 8 45.44 6.85 -13.53
CA LYS A 8 45.13 7.90 -12.53
C LYS A 8 43.65 8.29 -12.55
N ASP A 9 43.07 8.46 -13.74
CA ASP A 9 41.68 8.81 -13.88
C ASP A 9 40.74 7.70 -13.34
N ALA A 10 41.07 6.44 -13.63
CA ALA A 10 40.38 5.28 -13.12
C ALA A 10 40.45 5.18 -11.57
N LEU A 11 41.63 5.47 -10.99
CA LEU A 11 41.84 5.43 -9.55
C LEU A 11 41.07 6.58 -8.83
N VAL A 12 41.08 7.78 -9.44
CA VAL A 12 40.29 8.92 -8.92
C VAL A 12 38.79 8.62 -8.95
N LEU A 13 38.27 8.05 -10.06
CA LEU A 13 36.88 7.67 -10.15
C LEU A 13 36.51 6.61 -9.11
N ALA A 14 37.34 5.58 -8.94
CA ALA A 14 37.14 4.54 -7.93
C ALA A 14 37.14 5.13 -6.50
N LEU A 15 38.00 6.11 -6.22
CA LEU A 15 38.04 6.77 -4.92
C LEU A 15 36.77 7.60 -4.65
N ILE A 16 36.32 8.35 -5.66
CA ILE A 16 35.08 9.15 -5.55
C ILE A 16 33.89 8.23 -5.30
N THR A 17 33.74 7.15 -6.05
CA THR A 17 32.62 6.20 -5.87
C THR A 17 32.68 5.51 -4.52
N LEU A 18 33.86 5.14 -4.03
CA LEU A 18 34.03 4.56 -2.71
C LEU A 18 33.59 5.54 -1.59
N ILE A 19 34.09 6.78 -1.65
CA ILE A 19 33.74 7.80 -0.66
C ILE A 19 32.23 8.09 -0.67
N SER A 20 31.64 8.27 -1.86
CA SER A 20 30.20 8.50 -2.03
C SER A 20 29.37 7.34 -1.49
N GLY A 21 29.78 6.10 -1.76
CA GLY A 21 29.14 4.90 -1.24
C GLY A 21 29.22 4.81 0.28
N CYS A 22 30.38 5.11 0.86
CA CYS A 22 30.54 5.17 2.32
C CYS A 22 29.69 6.26 2.98
N CYS A 23 29.63 7.46 2.38
CA CYS A 23 28.81 8.56 2.89
C CYS A 23 27.32 8.22 2.84
N LEU A 24 26.83 7.65 1.71
CA LEU A 24 25.45 7.24 1.58
C LEU A 24 25.08 6.09 2.52
N GLY A 25 25.94 5.07 2.65
CA GLY A 25 25.74 3.96 3.57
C GLY A 25 25.74 4.40 5.03
N GLY A 26 26.66 5.31 5.40
CA GLY A 26 26.72 5.89 6.73
C GLY A 26 25.47 6.73 7.05
N ALA A 27 25.05 7.59 6.14
CA ALA A 27 23.83 8.39 6.31
C ALA A 27 22.59 7.49 6.45
N TYR A 28 22.46 6.46 5.61
CA TYR A 28 21.36 5.48 5.72
C TYR A 28 21.39 4.74 7.06
N GLY A 29 22.57 4.31 7.53
CA GLY A 29 22.70 3.64 8.83
C GLY A 29 22.23 4.49 10.01
N LEU A 30 22.51 5.81 9.98
CA LEU A 30 22.09 6.75 11.01
C LEU A 30 20.58 7.08 10.95
N THR A 31 19.99 7.07 9.78
CA THR A 31 18.57 7.47 9.56
C THR A 31 17.61 6.31 9.56
N LYS A 32 18.06 5.08 9.31
CA LYS A 32 17.27 3.86 9.17
C LYS A 32 16.26 3.68 10.31
N GLN A 33 16.69 3.83 11.56
CA GLN A 33 15.81 3.62 12.72
C GLN A 33 14.73 4.70 12.80
N LYS A 34 15.08 5.96 12.50
CA LYS A 34 14.12 7.06 12.51
C LYS A 34 13.09 6.93 11.39
N ILE A 35 13.52 6.48 10.22
CA ILE A 35 12.62 6.16 9.10
C ILE A 35 11.65 5.05 9.50
N TYR A 36 12.14 3.99 10.14
CA TYR A 36 11.29 2.89 10.61
C TYR A 36 10.24 3.37 11.62
N GLU A 37 10.63 4.16 12.64
CA GLU A 37 9.71 4.72 13.64
C GLU A 37 8.62 5.59 13.00
N ILE A 38 8.99 6.46 12.05
CA ILE A 38 8.04 7.32 11.33
C ILE A 38 7.06 6.49 10.50
N ASN A 39 7.55 5.48 9.78
CA ASN A 39 6.71 4.62 8.94
C ASN A 39 5.74 3.78 9.79
N MET A 40 6.18 3.30 10.96
CA MET A 40 5.31 2.60 11.90
C MET A 40 4.22 3.51 12.46
N ALA A 41 4.59 4.73 12.89
CA ALA A 41 3.63 5.70 13.39
C ALA A 41 2.59 6.08 12.33
N SER A 42 3.02 6.32 11.08
CA SER A 42 2.14 6.60 9.94
C SER A 42 1.22 5.42 9.61
N THR A 43 1.74 4.20 9.72
CA THR A 43 0.94 2.99 9.48
C THR A 43 -0.16 2.84 10.55
N ILE A 44 0.18 3.03 11.84
CA ILE A 44 -0.82 2.96 12.93
C ILE A 44 -1.86 4.07 12.78
N GLU A 45 -1.45 5.27 12.38
CA GLU A 45 -2.41 6.36 12.12
C GLU A 45 -3.36 6.01 10.97
N SER A 46 -2.84 5.38 9.92
CA SER A 46 -3.66 4.88 8.80
C SER A 46 -4.65 3.80 9.26
N TYR A 47 -4.25 2.92 10.20
CA TYR A 47 -5.16 1.93 10.77
C TYR A 47 -6.33 2.60 11.51
N LYS A 48 -6.03 3.60 12.35
CA LYS A 48 -7.07 4.37 13.08
C LYS A 48 -8.02 5.11 12.15
N GLN A 49 -7.53 5.59 11.01
CA GLN A 49 -8.37 6.27 10.02
C GLN A 49 -9.37 5.33 9.36
N VAL A 50 -8.97 4.10 9.05
CA VAL A 50 -9.83 3.13 8.34
C VAL A 50 -10.70 2.32 9.30
N MET A 51 -10.19 2.02 10.50
CA MET A 51 -10.90 1.23 11.51
C MET A 51 -10.35 1.53 12.91
N PRO A 52 -10.96 2.46 13.67
CA PRO A 52 -10.58 2.70 15.04
C PRO A 52 -10.76 1.45 15.90
N ALA A 53 -9.73 1.04 16.64
CA ALA A 53 -9.75 -0.11 17.53
C ALA A 53 -8.86 0.15 18.77
N GLU A 54 -9.09 -0.60 19.84
CA GLU A 54 -8.26 -0.54 21.05
C GLU A 54 -6.97 -1.33 20.90
N GLU A 55 -7.02 -2.43 20.15
CA GLU A 55 -5.88 -3.29 19.89
C GLU A 55 -5.80 -3.68 18.41
N TYR A 56 -4.59 -3.76 17.88
CA TYR A 56 -4.27 -4.18 16.52
C TYR A 56 -3.38 -5.42 16.58
N ASP A 57 -3.95 -6.59 16.25
CA ASP A 57 -3.25 -7.89 16.30
C ASP A 57 -2.78 -8.30 14.89
N ASP A 58 -1.49 -8.33 14.69
CA ASP A 58 -0.85 -8.68 13.41
C ASP A 58 -0.43 -10.16 13.32
N ALA A 59 -0.58 -10.94 14.39
CA ALA A 59 -0.15 -12.32 14.47
C ALA A 59 -1.24 -13.31 14.03
N THR A 60 -2.50 -13.04 14.35
CA THR A 60 -3.61 -13.99 14.20
C THR A 60 -3.76 -14.50 12.76
N TYR A 61 -3.57 -13.66 11.76
CA TYR A 61 -3.79 -14.01 10.35
C TYR A 61 -2.52 -14.07 9.49
N ALA A 62 -1.34 -14.14 10.11
CA ALA A 62 -0.06 -14.20 9.41
C ALA A 62 0.08 -15.44 8.51
N ASP A 63 -0.41 -16.61 8.98
CA ASP A 63 -0.40 -17.87 8.22
C ASP A 63 -1.38 -17.82 7.03
N ALA A 64 -2.57 -17.22 7.22
CA ALA A 64 -3.54 -17.00 6.15
C ALA A 64 -2.96 -16.10 5.05
N LEU A 65 -2.28 -15.03 5.45
CA LEU A 65 -1.59 -14.13 4.51
C LEU A 65 -0.51 -14.86 3.72
N THR A 66 0.32 -15.65 4.39
CA THR A 66 1.38 -16.45 3.74
C THR A 66 0.80 -17.44 2.75
N THR A 67 -0.31 -18.07 3.08
CA THR A 67 -1.04 -18.99 2.18
C THR A 67 -1.55 -18.26 0.96
N ALA A 68 -2.24 -17.12 1.14
CA ALA A 68 -2.76 -16.31 0.05
C ALA A 68 -1.68 -15.79 -0.89
N GLN A 69 -0.53 -15.38 -0.34
CA GLN A 69 0.63 -14.96 -1.13
C GLN A 69 1.22 -16.12 -1.95
N SER A 70 1.27 -17.32 -1.37
CA SER A 70 1.81 -18.53 -2.03
C SER A 70 0.91 -19.04 -3.14
N ASP A 71 -0.41 -18.95 -2.96
CA ASP A 71 -1.42 -19.35 -3.97
C ASP A 71 -1.34 -18.46 -5.21
N GLY A 72 -1.00 -17.19 -5.05
CA GLY A 72 -0.94 -16.21 -6.13
C GLY A 72 -2.29 -15.87 -6.77
N LYS A 73 -3.40 -16.46 -6.29
CA LYS A 73 -4.76 -16.25 -6.82
C LYS A 73 -5.18 -14.79 -6.70
N ILE A 74 -5.07 -14.21 -5.51
CA ILE A 74 -5.48 -12.82 -5.25
C ILE A 74 -4.75 -11.86 -6.19
N ALA A 75 -3.44 -12.03 -6.38
CA ALA A 75 -2.68 -11.18 -7.30
C ALA A 75 -3.13 -11.35 -8.76
N ALA A 76 -3.40 -12.59 -9.19
CA ALA A 76 -3.87 -12.89 -10.54
C ALA A 76 -5.24 -12.28 -10.84
N ASP A 77 -6.17 -12.37 -9.89
CA ASP A 77 -7.54 -11.89 -10.03
C ASP A 77 -7.65 -10.36 -9.89
N ASN A 78 -6.70 -9.71 -9.22
CA ASN A 78 -6.70 -8.28 -8.92
C ASN A 78 -5.54 -7.50 -9.57
N GLY A 79 -5.22 -7.83 -10.82
CA GLY A 79 -4.31 -7.05 -11.66
C GLY A 79 -2.88 -6.91 -11.11
N GLY A 80 -2.39 -7.93 -10.41
CA GLY A 80 -1.06 -7.95 -9.80
C GLY A 80 -0.98 -7.24 -8.45
N ALA A 81 -2.11 -6.92 -7.83
CA ALA A 81 -2.11 -6.37 -6.47
C ALA A 81 -1.56 -7.40 -5.47
N SER A 82 -0.69 -6.96 -4.57
CA SER A 82 -0.05 -7.80 -3.55
C SER A 82 -0.44 -7.36 -2.15
N LEU A 83 -0.70 -8.33 -1.27
CA LEU A 83 -0.95 -8.08 0.14
C LEU A 83 0.38 -8.04 0.90
N ILE A 84 0.53 -7.07 1.81
CA ILE A 84 1.77 -6.83 2.57
C ILE A 84 1.60 -7.28 4.01
N SER A 85 0.50 -6.89 4.66
CA SER A 85 0.19 -7.29 6.03
C SER A 85 -1.31 -7.34 6.25
N VAL A 86 -1.71 -8.12 7.24
CA VAL A 86 -3.09 -8.18 7.75
C VAL A 86 -3.07 -7.99 9.25
N VAL A 87 -4.04 -7.27 9.77
CA VAL A 87 -4.19 -6.97 11.19
C VAL A 87 -5.65 -7.13 11.58
N ALA A 88 -5.92 -7.86 12.65
CA ALA A 88 -7.23 -7.90 13.26
C ALA A 88 -7.42 -6.65 14.13
N ALA A 89 -8.50 -5.92 13.92
CA ALA A 89 -8.91 -4.83 14.79
C ALA A 89 -9.80 -5.38 15.90
N LYS A 90 -9.44 -5.13 17.17
CA LYS A 90 -10.16 -5.63 18.34
C LYS A 90 -10.72 -4.46 19.16
N ASP A 91 -11.91 -4.65 19.65
CA ASP A 91 -12.57 -3.71 20.59
C ASP A 91 -12.05 -3.87 22.03
N ALA A 92 -12.56 -3.06 22.95
CA ALA A 92 -12.18 -3.09 24.37
C ALA A 92 -12.54 -4.41 25.08
N SER A 93 -13.40 -5.25 24.49
CA SER A 93 -13.71 -6.59 25.00
C SER A 93 -12.78 -7.68 24.46
N GLY A 94 -11.91 -7.34 23.50
CA GLY A 94 -11.05 -8.26 22.78
C GLY A 94 -11.76 -8.97 21.62
N ALA A 95 -13.00 -8.59 21.29
CA ALA A 95 -13.71 -9.11 20.14
C ALA A 95 -13.23 -8.44 18.84
N GLU A 96 -13.14 -9.23 17.76
CA GLU A 96 -12.77 -8.68 16.45
C GLU A 96 -13.88 -7.79 15.89
N SER A 97 -13.55 -6.54 15.58
CA SER A 97 -14.45 -5.57 14.95
C SER A 97 -14.30 -5.52 13.43
N GLY A 98 -13.23 -6.10 12.92
CA GLY A 98 -12.92 -6.20 11.50
C GLY A 98 -11.44 -6.40 11.22
N TYR A 99 -11.05 -6.19 9.97
CA TYR A 99 -9.74 -6.51 9.44
C TYR A 99 -9.14 -5.30 8.73
N ILE A 100 -7.85 -5.11 8.92
CA ILE A 100 -7.09 -4.05 8.26
C ILE A 100 -6.03 -4.72 7.40
N ILE A 101 -6.08 -4.49 6.11
CA ILE A 101 -5.18 -5.08 5.14
C ILE A 101 -4.34 -3.98 4.51
N LYS A 102 -3.02 -4.09 4.60
CA LYS A 102 -2.07 -3.26 3.83
C LYS A 102 -1.71 -4.02 2.57
N GLY A 103 -1.91 -3.40 1.44
CA GLY A 103 -1.56 -3.97 0.14
C GLY A 103 -0.95 -2.93 -0.79
N SER A 104 -0.51 -3.37 -1.96
CA SER A 104 0.04 -2.50 -2.98
C SER A 104 -0.27 -2.99 -4.39
N ALA A 105 -0.39 -2.06 -5.32
CA ALA A 105 -0.46 -2.36 -6.74
C ALA A 105 0.39 -1.37 -7.55
N ALA A 106 0.72 -1.74 -8.79
CA ALA A 106 1.50 -0.89 -9.68
C ALA A 106 0.67 0.32 -10.13
N GLY A 107 1.09 1.53 -9.72
CA GLY A 107 0.58 2.79 -10.21
C GLY A 107 1.31 3.27 -11.47
N TYR A 108 1.17 4.56 -11.80
CA TYR A 108 1.87 5.16 -12.93
C TYR A 108 3.32 5.51 -12.60
N GLY A 109 3.56 6.14 -11.46
CA GLY A 109 4.91 6.58 -11.03
C GLY A 109 5.64 5.58 -10.15
N GLY A 110 4.96 4.55 -9.66
CA GLY A 110 5.52 3.52 -8.78
C GLY A 110 4.45 2.70 -8.09
N SER A 111 4.84 1.95 -7.06
CA SER A 111 3.90 1.15 -6.27
C SER A 111 3.02 2.04 -5.38
N VAL A 112 1.72 1.90 -5.50
CA VAL A 112 0.72 2.59 -4.66
C VAL A 112 0.38 1.69 -3.49
N ILE A 113 0.76 2.11 -2.28
CA ILE A 113 0.49 1.39 -1.04
C ILE A 113 -0.82 1.91 -0.43
N VAL A 114 -1.73 1.00 -0.13
CA VAL A 114 -3.05 1.32 0.43
C VAL A 114 -3.29 0.48 1.69
N VAL A 115 -3.84 1.10 2.71
CA VAL A 115 -4.43 0.45 3.89
C VAL A 115 -5.93 0.42 3.71
N VAL A 116 -6.53 -0.74 3.83
CA VAL A 116 -7.95 -0.99 3.61
C VAL A 116 -8.54 -1.57 4.89
N GLY A 117 -9.57 -0.94 5.44
CA GLY A 117 -10.38 -1.52 6.51
C GLY A 117 -11.56 -2.30 5.91
N VAL A 118 -11.82 -3.50 6.41
CA VAL A 118 -12.93 -4.37 5.98
C VAL A 118 -13.63 -4.90 7.21
N ASP A 119 -14.95 -4.74 7.28
CA ASP A 119 -15.75 -5.28 8.37
C ASP A 119 -16.15 -6.76 8.15
N ALA A 120 -16.85 -7.34 9.12
CA ALA A 120 -17.31 -8.73 9.08
C ALA A 120 -18.37 -9.00 7.97
N ASP A 121 -19.03 -7.96 7.47
CA ASP A 121 -19.99 -8.05 6.36
C ASP A 121 -19.34 -7.85 4.98
N LEU A 122 -18.00 -7.89 4.91
CA LEU A 122 -17.20 -7.64 3.70
C LEU A 122 -17.40 -6.24 3.10
N LYS A 123 -17.73 -5.25 3.93
CA LYS A 123 -17.81 -3.86 3.51
C LYS A 123 -16.52 -3.13 3.87
N VAL A 124 -16.07 -2.30 2.94
CA VAL A 124 -14.92 -1.43 3.16
C VAL A 124 -15.33 -0.34 4.15
N THR A 125 -14.67 -0.26 5.30
CA THR A 125 -14.90 0.81 6.29
C THR A 125 -14.23 2.12 5.87
N GLY A 126 -13.12 2.02 5.15
CA GLY A 126 -12.37 3.13 4.60
C GLY A 126 -11.05 2.68 4.00
N ILE A 127 -10.41 3.59 3.30
CA ILE A 127 -9.03 3.40 2.82
C ILE A 127 -8.15 4.57 3.26
N SER A 128 -6.85 4.32 3.43
CA SER A 128 -5.86 5.33 3.78
C SER A 128 -4.52 5.04 3.11
N PHE A 129 -3.67 6.06 3.06
CA PHE A 129 -2.36 5.99 2.43
C PHE A 129 -1.29 6.27 3.49
N PRO A 130 -0.56 5.25 3.97
CA PRO A 130 0.44 5.40 5.03
C PRO A 130 1.71 6.13 4.57
N GLU A 131 1.89 6.24 3.26
CA GLU A 131 3.07 6.83 2.63
C GLU A 131 2.66 7.82 1.54
N THR A 132 3.54 8.77 1.23
CA THR A 132 3.34 9.67 0.08
C THR A 132 3.34 8.86 -1.21
N LEU A 133 2.30 9.01 -2.01
CA LEU A 133 2.18 8.29 -3.28
C LEU A 133 3.28 8.73 -4.26
N PRO A 134 4.00 7.78 -4.90
CA PRO A 134 4.99 8.07 -5.93
C PRO A 134 4.32 8.41 -7.27
N GLU A 135 3.38 9.35 -7.23
CA GLU A 135 2.50 9.70 -8.33
C GLU A 135 2.65 11.19 -8.70
N THR A 136 2.21 11.55 -9.90
CA THR A 136 2.27 12.93 -10.36
C THR A 136 1.33 13.83 -9.56
N ALA A 137 1.88 14.95 -9.05
CA ALA A 137 1.11 15.99 -8.35
C ALA A 137 -0.02 16.52 -9.23
N GLY A 138 -1.21 16.69 -8.65
CA GLY A 138 -2.41 17.15 -9.36
C GLY A 138 -3.08 16.11 -10.27
N LEU A 139 -2.49 14.91 -10.39
CA LEU A 139 -3.06 13.74 -11.09
C LEU A 139 -3.18 12.56 -10.10
N GLY A 140 -2.29 11.58 -10.13
CA GLY A 140 -2.37 10.40 -9.29
C GLY A 140 -2.34 10.70 -7.79
N GLN A 141 -1.66 11.75 -7.34
CA GLN A 141 -1.69 12.16 -5.93
C GLN A 141 -3.09 12.58 -5.44
N LYS A 142 -4.03 12.91 -6.33
CA LYS A 142 -5.43 13.14 -5.95
C LYS A 142 -6.12 11.90 -5.35
N ALA A 143 -5.52 10.73 -5.44
CA ALA A 143 -6.03 9.56 -4.73
C ALA A 143 -6.11 9.77 -3.21
N THR A 144 -5.29 10.66 -2.66
CA THR A 144 -5.31 11.04 -1.24
C THR A 144 -6.35 12.11 -0.89
N GLU A 145 -7.11 12.62 -1.86
CA GLU A 145 -8.18 13.59 -1.63
C GLU A 145 -9.50 12.89 -1.25
N PRO A 146 -10.30 13.46 -0.33
CA PRO A 146 -11.58 12.90 0.09
C PRO A 146 -12.51 12.53 -1.05
N ALA A 147 -12.58 13.37 -2.08
CA ALA A 147 -13.41 13.15 -3.27
C ALA A 147 -13.13 11.82 -3.99
N PHE A 148 -11.95 11.21 -3.78
CA PHE A 148 -11.63 9.91 -4.33
C PHE A 148 -11.72 8.80 -3.29
N TYR A 149 -11.02 8.90 -2.15
CA TYR A 149 -10.93 7.78 -1.22
C TYR A 149 -12.24 7.51 -0.47
N GLU A 150 -13.08 8.49 -0.25
CA GLU A 150 -14.39 8.31 0.41
C GLU A 150 -15.38 7.49 -0.43
N GLN A 151 -15.16 7.36 -1.74
CA GLN A 151 -16.00 6.53 -2.58
C GLN A 151 -15.99 5.05 -2.20
N PHE A 152 -14.94 4.58 -1.52
CA PHE A 152 -14.78 3.18 -1.17
C PHE A 152 -15.58 2.78 0.07
N ALA A 153 -15.90 3.72 0.96
CA ALA A 153 -16.61 3.43 2.20
C ALA A 153 -18.00 2.83 1.93
N GLY A 154 -18.31 1.72 2.62
CA GLY A 154 -19.57 0.99 2.50
C GLY A 154 -19.68 0.09 1.25
N LYS A 155 -18.70 0.12 0.33
CA LYS A 155 -18.69 -0.73 -0.86
C LYS A 155 -18.24 -2.16 -0.52
N GLY A 156 -18.65 -3.11 -1.34
CA GLY A 156 -18.31 -4.53 -1.19
C GLY A 156 -17.10 -4.96 -2.03
N THR A 157 -17.14 -6.22 -2.46
CA THR A 157 -16.11 -6.84 -3.30
C THR A 157 -16.34 -6.56 -4.79
N LYS A 158 -15.29 -6.75 -5.62
CA LYS A 158 -15.34 -6.71 -7.10
C LYS A 158 -15.69 -5.34 -7.67
N LEU A 159 -15.10 -4.31 -7.11
CA LEU A 159 -15.23 -2.95 -7.62
C LEU A 159 -14.54 -2.80 -8.97
N SER A 160 -15.10 -1.96 -9.83
CA SER A 160 -14.54 -1.58 -11.14
C SER A 160 -14.33 -0.07 -11.23
N VAL A 161 -13.42 0.36 -12.11
CA VAL A 161 -13.12 1.78 -12.30
C VAL A 161 -13.88 2.33 -13.50
N LYS A 162 -14.69 3.37 -13.28
CA LYS A 162 -15.45 4.07 -14.30
C LYS A 162 -14.82 5.40 -14.68
N LYS A 163 -14.72 5.66 -15.97
CA LYS A 163 -14.26 6.96 -16.49
C LYS A 163 -15.45 7.87 -16.75
N GLY A 164 -15.27 9.16 -16.49
CA GLY A 164 -16.27 10.18 -16.86
C GLY A 164 -17.32 10.47 -15.80
N GLY A 165 -17.21 9.90 -14.62
CA GLY A 165 -18.09 10.18 -13.50
C GLY A 165 -19.39 9.36 -13.49
N GLY A 166 -20.12 9.44 -12.38
CA GLY A 166 -21.40 8.78 -12.18
C GLY A 166 -21.27 7.29 -11.85
N ALA A 167 -20.28 6.92 -11.06
CA ALA A 167 -20.06 5.56 -10.58
C ALA A 167 -21.29 4.99 -9.87
N GLY A 168 -21.62 3.74 -10.19
CA GLY A 168 -22.66 2.96 -9.54
C GLY A 168 -22.20 2.35 -8.21
N GLU A 169 -22.99 1.40 -7.70
CA GLU A 169 -22.74 0.75 -6.42
C GLU A 169 -21.40 0.00 -6.41
N ASP A 170 -21.07 -0.74 -7.46
CA ASP A 170 -19.84 -1.51 -7.60
C ASP A 170 -18.78 -0.80 -8.47
N GLU A 171 -18.89 0.51 -8.61
CA GLU A 171 -17.98 1.31 -9.45
C GLU A 171 -17.31 2.41 -8.62
N ILE A 172 -16.11 2.80 -9.03
CA ILE A 172 -15.33 3.93 -8.50
C ILE A 172 -15.08 4.92 -9.64
N ASP A 173 -15.45 6.17 -9.47
CA ASP A 173 -15.11 7.23 -10.41
C ASP A 173 -13.60 7.44 -10.49
N ALA A 174 -13.04 7.25 -11.69
CA ALA A 174 -11.63 7.45 -11.93
C ALA A 174 -11.23 8.92 -11.75
N ILE A 175 -10.06 9.14 -11.19
CA ILE A 175 -9.41 10.45 -11.22
C ILE A 175 -9.12 10.82 -12.68
N SER A 176 -9.59 11.98 -13.10
CA SER A 176 -9.35 12.47 -14.48
C SER A 176 -7.84 12.55 -14.75
N GLY A 177 -7.40 11.90 -15.82
CA GLY A 177 -5.98 11.82 -16.19
C GLY A 177 -5.13 10.84 -15.36
N ALA A 178 -5.70 10.15 -14.35
CA ALA A 178 -4.98 9.20 -13.50
C ALA A 178 -5.70 7.86 -13.34
N THR A 179 -6.21 7.30 -14.43
CA THR A 179 -6.94 6.02 -14.42
C THR A 179 -6.06 4.87 -13.92
N ILE A 180 -4.75 4.86 -14.23
CA ILE A 180 -3.82 3.81 -13.78
C ILE A 180 -3.75 3.80 -12.25
N THR A 181 -3.57 4.96 -11.62
CA THR A 181 -3.57 5.10 -10.15
C THR A 181 -4.91 4.69 -9.56
N SER A 182 -6.04 5.15 -10.14
CA SER A 182 -7.38 4.76 -9.69
C SER A 182 -7.59 3.25 -9.76
N THR A 183 -7.12 2.60 -10.83
CA THR A 183 -7.18 1.14 -10.99
C THR A 183 -6.29 0.44 -9.96
N ALA A 184 -5.08 0.94 -9.71
CA ALA A 184 -4.17 0.36 -8.72
C ALA A 184 -4.80 0.36 -7.31
N VAL A 185 -5.41 1.48 -6.91
CA VAL A 185 -6.11 1.57 -5.61
C VAL A 185 -7.29 0.59 -5.57
N THR A 186 -8.13 0.58 -6.61
CA THR A 186 -9.30 -0.31 -6.66
C THR A 186 -8.91 -1.79 -6.65
N ASN A 187 -7.86 -2.17 -7.36
CA ASN A 187 -7.35 -3.54 -7.36
C ASN A 187 -6.83 -3.95 -5.97
N THR A 188 -6.18 -3.03 -5.25
CA THR A 188 -5.73 -3.29 -3.87
C THR A 188 -6.91 -3.47 -2.92
N VAL A 189 -7.97 -2.67 -3.07
CA VAL A 189 -9.21 -2.83 -2.27
C VAL A 189 -9.89 -4.17 -2.57
N ASN A 190 -10.02 -4.55 -3.85
CA ASN A 190 -10.57 -5.84 -4.23
C ASN A 190 -9.75 -7.00 -3.67
N ALA A 191 -8.42 -6.92 -3.76
CA ALA A 191 -7.51 -7.92 -3.19
C ALA A 191 -7.69 -8.06 -1.67
N ALA A 192 -7.88 -6.95 -0.95
CA ALA A 192 -8.10 -6.96 0.48
C ALA A 192 -9.45 -7.60 0.85
N THR A 193 -10.53 -7.24 0.18
CA THR A 193 -11.87 -7.80 0.44
C THR A 193 -11.96 -9.28 0.05
N GLU A 194 -11.36 -9.68 -1.07
CA GLU A 194 -11.27 -11.08 -1.48
C GLU A 194 -10.44 -11.92 -0.48
N PHE A 195 -9.36 -11.37 0.05
CA PHE A 195 -8.56 -12.03 1.08
C PHE A 195 -9.39 -12.30 2.35
N VAL A 196 -10.12 -11.30 2.83
CA VAL A 196 -11.00 -11.49 4.01
C VAL A 196 -12.04 -12.56 3.72
N GLN A 197 -12.69 -12.50 2.56
CA GLN A 197 -13.71 -13.48 2.16
C GLN A 197 -13.16 -14.90 2.07
N ASP A 198 -12.03 -15.10 1.39
CA ASP A 198 -11.55 -16.42 0.98
C ASP A 198 -10.61 -17.08 2.00
N TYR A 199 -9.96 -16.31 2.87
CA TYR A 199 -8.92 -16.81 3.79
C TYR A 199 -9.23 -16.57 5.27
N ILE A 200 -10.14 -15.67 5.60
CA ILE A 200 -10.51 -15.37 6.99
C ILE A 200 -11.91 -15.89 7.33
N LEU A 201 -12.93 -15.53 6.54
CA LEU A 201 -14.34 -15.80 6.84
C LEU A 201 -14.86 -17.14 6.27
N LYS A 202 -13.97 -18.00 5.82
CA LYS A 202 -14.30 -19.34 5.31
C LYS A 202 -15.08 -20.19 6.29
#